data_d7258d3eb08316ab09f11727ebb1c9f1
#
_entry.id   d7258d3eb08316ab09f11727ebb1c9f1
#
_cell.length_a   1.000
_cell.length_b   1.000
_cell.length_c   1.000
_cell.angle_alpha   90.00
_cell.angle_beta   90.00
_cell.angle_gamma   90.00
#
_symmetry.space_group_name_H-M   'P 1'
#
loop_
_entity.id
_entity.type
_entity.pdbx_description
1 polymer ?
#
loop_
_entity_poly.entity_id
_entity_poly.type
_entity_poly.pdbx_seq_one_letter_code
_entity_poly.pdbx_strand_id
1 'polypeptide(L)'
;MNDSMRESLSYFGLYSKMLRVHKNISPESISFGNDKNQYFLYYEPNNAISDKIIMWVHGGGWNAGTPKYFDFVGQCVANAGYRFVSIGYRLSPKNKYPCQIEDVCTGYKAAIQYLDKKKINTSKVMVSGPSAGAHLSSILCYSKEVQKEYDVDVSNVIGFIGVGGPYSFSDKTSLSVRILLNQLFTKDYDRTKGEPCSLMNKNNIPMLLIQSRHDGLIDFSCAERFRKRAMSLGIECELYEVVDKKNTHSWYTAGMFLETRRENKGLDKFFTWIENI
;
A
#
# COMPACT_ATOMS: atom_id res chain seq x y z
N MET A 1 18.49 20.63 9.18
CA MET A 1 17.36 19.89 9.81
C MET A 1 17.45 18.46 9.28
N ASN A 2 17.52 17.47 10.15
CA ASN A 2 17.61 16.07 9.71
C ASN A 2 16.22 15.57 9.21
N ASP A 3 16.23 14.44 8.47
CA ASP A 3 15.02 13.96 7.80
C ASP A 3 13.91 13.53 8.79
N SER A 4 14.25 12.99 9.96
CA SER A 4 13.29 12.64 11.01
C SER A 4 12.57 13.88 11.58
N MET A 5 13.26 15.00 11.70
CA MET A 5 12.69 16.27 12.17
C MET A 5 11.77 16.90 11.10
N ARG A 6 12.19 16.80 9.82
CA ARG A 6 11.35 17.21 8.67
C ARG A 6 10.08 16.38 8.59
N GLU A 7 10.18 15.07 8.84
CA GLU A 7 9.04 14.16 8.90
C GLU A 7 8.01 14.62 9.94
N SER A 8 8.45 14.87 11.18
CA SER A 8 7.54 15.30 12.27
C SER A 8 6.79 16.59 11.94
N LEU A 9 7.46 17.55 11.29
CA LEU A 9 6.83 18.81 10.89
C LEU A 9 5.88 18.66 9.71
N SER A 10 6.11 17.69 8.83
CA SER A 10 5.32 17.48 7.63
C SER A 10 3.88 17.02 7.92
N TYR A 11 3.65 16.33 9.04
CA TYR A 11 2.31 15.86 9.44
C TYR A 11 1.31 17.00 9.65
N PHE A 12 1.72 18.15 10.16
CA PHE A 12 0.82 19.31 10.33
C PHE A 12 0.30 19.84 8.99
N GLY A 13 1.21 19.98 8.01
CA GLY A 13 0.84 20.43 6.67
C GLY A 13 -0.07 19.42 5.95
N LEU A 14 0.24 18.13 6.08
CA LEU A 14 -0.55 17.04 5.52
C LEU A 14 -1.98 17.04 6.10
N TYR A 15 -2.11 17.07 7.42
CA TYR A 15 -3.41 17.05 8.09
C TYR A 15 -4.29 18.23 7.66
N SER A 16 -3.73 19.43 7.58
CA SER A 16 -4.48 20.62 7.15
C SER A 16 -5.00 20.50 5.70
N LYS A 17 -4.26 19.86 4.80
CA LYS A 17 -4.71 19.58 3.42
C LYS A 17 -5.77 18.49 3.39
N MET A 18 -5.64 17.43 4.17
CA MET A 18 -6.64 16.35 4.24
C MET A 18 -8.03 16.87 4.60
N LEU A 19 -8.13 17.83 5.53
CA LEU A 19 -9.41 18.44 5.92
C LEU A 19 -10.10 19.25 4.81
N ARG A 20 -9.37 19.63 3.76
CA ARG A 20 -9.86 20.45 2.64
C ARG A 20 -10.20 19.62 1.40
N VAL A 21 -10.06 18.32 1.46
CA VAL A 21 -10.39 17.46 0.30
C VAL A 21 -11.88 17.50 0.02
N HIS A 22 -12.20 17.84 -1.22
CA HIS A 22 -13.58 17.79 -1.68
C HIS A 22 -14.01 16.35 -1.89
N LYS A 23 -15.11 15.97 -1.25
CA LYS A 23 -15.66 14.61 -1.31
C LYS A 23 -16.88 14.61 -2.22
N ASN A 24 -16.70 14.16 -3.44
CA ASN A 24 -17.74 14.11 -4.47
C ASN A 24 -18.12 12.67 -4.88
N ILE A 25 -17.43 11.67 -4.33
CA ILE A 25 -17.73 10.26 -4.53
C ILE A 25 -18.01 9.63 -3.17
N SER A 26 -19.18 9.03 -3.00
CA SER A 26 -19.56 8.32 -1.77
C SER A 26 -19.16 6.84 -1.90
N PRO A 27 -18.21 6.35 -1.09
CA PRO A 27 -17.84 4.95 -1.15
C PRO A 27 -18.90 4.05 -0.53
N GLU A 28 -19.01 2.84 -1.05
CA GLU A 28 -19.73 1.75 -0.40
C GLU A 28 -18.80 1.08 0.64
N SER A 29 -19.34 0.77 1.82
CA SER A 29 -18.57 0.13 2.90
C SER A 29 -19.04 -1.29 3.10
N ILE A 30 -18.14 -2.25 2.95
CA ILE A 30 -18.45 -3.69 3.01
C ILE A 30 -17.58 -4.35 4.07
N SER A 31 -18.20 -4.93 5.10
CA SER A 31 -17.52 -5.73 6.12
C SER A 31 -17.20 -7.12 5.58
N PHE A 32 -16.03 -7.65 5.92
CA PHE A 32 -15.61 -9.02 5.60
C PHE A 32 -15.24 -9.86 6.85
N GLY A 33 -15.40 -9.28 8.03
CA GLY A 33 -15.14 -9.94 9.31
C GLY A 33 -15.85 -9.25 10.47
N ASN A 34 -15.57 -9.70 11.71
CA ASN A 34 -16.23 -9.23 12.92
C ASN A 34 -15.53 -8.04 13.61
N ASP A 35 -14.26 -7.76 13.29
CA ASP A 35 -13.57 -6.59 13.84
C ASP A 35 -13.95 -5.34 13.04
N LYS A 36 -14.05 -4.21 13.75
CA LYS A 36 -14.41 -2.92 13.14
C LYS A 36 -13.47 -2.46 12.02
N ASN A 37 -12.24 -3.02 11.93
CA ASN A 37 -11.28 -2.72 10.90
C ASN A 37 -11.29 -3.73 9.74
N GLN A 38 -12.07 -4.82 9.85
CA GLN A 38 -12.24 -5.82 8.80
C GLN A 38 -13.34 -5.39 7.83
N TYR A 39 -13.08 -4.34 7.07
CA TYR A 39 -13.97 -3.84 6.02
C TYR A 39 -13.13 -3.24 4.88
N PHE A 40 -13.74 -3.11 3.72
CA PHE A 40 -13.18 -2.30 2.64
C PHE A 40 -14.16 -1.20 2.21
N LEU A 41 -13.61 -0.14 1.62
CA LEU A 41 -14.37 0.89 0.93
C LEU A 41 -14.19 0.70 -0.57
N TYR A 42 -15.31 0.69 -1.30
CA TYR A 42 -15.35 0.65 -2.75
C TYR A 42 -15.79 2.01 -3.30
N TYR A 43 -15.04 2.53 -4.25
CA TYR A 43 -15.32 3.78 -4.95
C TYR A 43 -15.57 3.49 -6.43
N GLU A 44 -16.79 3.74 -6.90
CA GLU A 44 -17.13 3.76 -8.32
C GLU A 44 -16.83 5.16 -8.88
N PRO A 45 -16.02 5.30 -9.94
CA PRO A 45 -15.76 6.59 -10.55
C PRO A 45 -17.02 7.11 -11.25
N ASN A 46 -17.27 8.44 -11.20
CA ASN A 46 -18.38 9.04 -11.93
C ASN A 46 -18.24 8.86 -13.46
N ASN A 47 -17.00 8.75 -13.94
CA ASN A 47 -16.69 8.49 -15.35
C ASN A 47 -15.50 7.51 -15.40
N ALA A 48 -15.76 6.23 -15.61
CA ALA A 48 -14.72 5.20 -15.72
C ALA A 48 -13.98 5.33 -17.06
N ILE A 49 -12.66 5.52 -17.00
CA ILE A 49 -11.79 5.58 -18.19
C ILE A 49 -11.04 4.27 -18.43
N SER A 50 -11.10 3.32 -17.50
CA SER A 50 -10.35 2.07 -17.55
C SER A 50 -11.13 0.93 -16.87
N ASP A 51 -10.87 -0.30 -17.31
CA ASP A 51 -11.34 -1.53 -16.68
C ASP A 51 -10.42 -2.01 -15.55
N LYS A 52 -9.27 -1.34 -15.33
CA LYS A 52 -8.35 -1.65 -14.24
C LYS A 52 -8.97 -1.26 -12.89
N ILE A 53 -8.80 -2.13 -11.90
CA ILE A 53 -9.23 -1.91 -10.52
C ILE A 53 -8.00 -1.70 -9.66
N ILE A 54 -7.97 -0.64 -8.87
CA ILE A 54 -6.86 -0.38 -7.94
C ILE A 54 -7.27 -0.84 -6.55
N MET A 55 -6.63 -1.89 -6.04
CA MET A 55 -6.76 -2.35 -4.67
C MET A 55 -5.63 -1.79 -3.82
N TRP A 56 -6.01 -1.13 -2.75
CA TRP A 56 -5.12 -0.38 -1.88
C TRP A 56 -5.20 -0.89 -0.45
N VAL A 57 -4.05 -1.14 0.16
CA VAL A 57 -3.94 -1.44 1.58
C VAL A 57 -3.36 -0.22 2.28
N HIS A 58 -4.04 0.29 3.31
CA HIS A 58 -3.62 1.53 3.95
C HIS A 58 -2.32 1.40 4.75
N GLY A 59 -1.61 2.52 4.91
CA GLY A 59 -0.45 2.65 5.78
C GLY A 59 -0.82 2.89 7.26
N GLY A 60 0.14 3.37 8.04
CA GLY A 60 -0.07 3.72 9.46
C GLY A 60 0.66 2.81 10.43
N GLY A 61 1.83 2.28 10.07
CA GLY A 61 2.71 1.53 10.96
C GLY A 61 2.07 0.27 11.59
N TRP A 62 1.09 -0.32 10.92
CA TRP A 62 0.29 -1.48 11.36
C TRP A 62 -0.55 -1.23 12.64
N ASN A 63 -0.38 -0.09 13.33
CA ASN A 63 -1.05 0.25 14.59
C ASN A 63 -2.05 1.41 14.48
N ALA A 64 -2.12 2.05 13.32
CA ALA A 64 -3.01 3.18 13.04
C ALA A 64 -3.53 3.12 11.59
N GLY A 65 -4.46 4.01 11.27
CA GLY A 65 -5.05 4.10 9.94
C GLY A 65 -6.31 3.25 9.79
N THR A 66 -7.10 3.59 8.80
CA THR A 66 -8.29 2.86 8.36
C THR A 66 -8.58 3.26 6.91
N PRO A 67 -9.34 2.48 6.12
CA PRO A 67 -9.81 2.92 4.82
C PRO A 67 -10.48 4.29 4.84
N LYS A 68 -11.28 4.57 5.88
CA LYS A 68 -11.96 5.86 6.06
C LYS A 68 -10.99 7.02 6.33
N TYR A 69 -9.90 6.78 7.06
CA TYR A 69 -8.89 7.80 7.31
C TYR A 69 -8.19 8.23 6.02
N PHE A 70 -7.98 7.30 5.09
CA PHE A 70 -7.38 7.52 3.78
C PHE A 70 -8.40 7.75 2.65
N ASP A 71 -9.63 8.17 2.97
CA ASP A 71 -10.69 8.47 2.01
C ASP A 71 -10.22 9.38 0.86
N PHE A 72 -9.35 10.35 1.13
CA PHE A 72 -8.80 11.25 0.12
C PHE A 72 -8.02 10.53 -1.01
N VAL A 73 -7.44 9.36 -0.73
CA VAL A 73 -6.80 8.53 -1.76
C VAL A 73 -7.86 7.97 -2.70
N GLY A 74 -8.96 7.44 -2.14
CA GLY A 74 -10.10 6.96 -2.91
C GLY A 74 -10.73 8.06 -3.76
N GLN A 75 -10.91 9.25 -3.19
CA GLN A 75 -11.38 10.42 -3.95
C GLN A 75 -10.45 10.75 -5.12
N CYS A 76 -9.14 10.80 -4.89
CA CYS A 76 -8.15 11.10 -5.92
C CYS A 76 -8.18 10.08 -7.06
N VAL A 77 -8.14 8.78 -6.73
CA VAL A 77 -8.06 7.69 -7.70
C VAL A 77 -9.37 7.54 -8.49
N ALA A 78 -10.52 7.63 -7.81
CA ALA A 78 -11.82 7.53 -8.46
C ALA A 78 -12.13 8.76 -9.31
N ASN A 79 -11.73 9.98 -8.91
CA ASN A 79 -11.81 11.17 -9.75
C ASN A 79 -10.89 11.09 -10.98
N ALA A 80 -9.79 10.31 -10.90
CA ALA A 80 -8.95 10.00 -12.06
C ALA A 80 -9.58 8.92 -12.99
N GLY A 81 -10.79 8.42 -12.69
CA GLY A 81 -11.54 7.49 -13.54
C GLY A 81 -11.26 6.00 -13.30
N TYR A 82 -10.62 5.64 -12.20
CA TYR A 82 -10.36 4.23 -11.84
C TYR A 82 -11.26 3.74 -10.70
N ARG A 83 -11.74 2.51 -10.79
CA ARG A 83 -12.36 1.83 -9.65
C ARG A 83 -11.31 1.61 -8.56
N PHE A 84 -11.71 1.91 -7.32
CA PHE A 84 -10.78 1.85 -6.19
C PHE A 84 -11.38 1.08 -5.02
N VAL A 85 -10.57 0.19 -4.45
CA VAL A 85 -10.92 -0.58 -3.23
C VAL A 85 -9.86 -0.31 -2.18
N SER A 86 -10.26 0.22 -1.02
CA SER A 86 -9.37 0.42 0.12
C SER A 86 -9.65 -0.63 1.19
N ILE A 87 -8.69 -1.52 1.44
CA ILE A 87 -8.81 -2.65 2.34
C ILE A 87 -8.27 -2.29 3.73
N GLY A 88 -9.08 -2.55 4.76
CA GLY A 88 -8.71 -2.45 6.17
C GLY A 88 -8.17 -3.75 6.74
N TYR A 89 -7.52 -3.66 7.90
CA TYR A 89 -6.97 -4.81 8.63
C TYR A 89 -6.91 -4.52 10.13
N ARG A 90 -6.92 -5.56 10.96
CA ARG A 90 -6.81 -5.47 12.42
C ARG A 90 -5.45 -4.88 12.82
N LEU A 91 -5.47 -3.96 13.79
CA LEU A 91 -4.29 -3.17 14.17
C LEU A 91 -3.53 -3.80 15.35
N SER A 92 -2.20 -3.67 15.30
CA SER A 92 -1.30 -3.92 16.43
C SER A 92 -1.43 -2.79 17.47
N PRO A 93 -0.98 -2.94 18.71
CA PRO A 93 -0.43 -4.16 19.30
C PRO A 93 -1.48 -5.17 19.78
N LYS A 94 -2.79 -4.81 19.73
CA LYS A 94 -3.89 -5.68 20.16
C LYS A 94 -3.93 -6.97 19.34
N ASN A 95 -3.76 -6.85 18.03
CA ASN A 95 -3.68 -7.98 17.12
C ASN A 95 -2.25 -8.05 16.57
N LYS A 96 -1.59 -9.19 16.78
CA LYS A 96 -0.22 -9.43 16.32
C LYS A 96 -0.22 -10.03 14.92
N TYR A 97 0.88 -9.83 14.18
CA TYR A 97 1.11 -10.57 12.95
C TYR A 97 1.06 -12.09 13.24
N PRO A 98 0.39 -12.88 12.40
CA PRO A 98 0.01 -12.60 11.00
C PRO A 98 -1.42 -12.04 10.78
N CYS A 99 -2.16 -11.59 11.81
CA CYS A 99 -3.55 -11.13 11.65
C CYS A 99 -3.71 -10.06 10.54
N GLN A 100 -2.71 -9.21 10.32
CA GLN A 100 -2.77 -8.15 9.31
C GLN A 100 -2.76 -8.71 7.89
N ILE A 101 -1.90 -9.69 7.62
CA ILE A 101 -1.84 -10.29 6.29
C ILE A 101 -3.02 -11.23 6.04
N GLU A 102 -3.50 -11.94 7.06
CA GLU A 102 -4.75 -12.72 7.01
C GLU A 102 -5.91 -11.81 6.58
N ASP A 103 -6.06 -10.64 7.21
CA ASP A 103 -7.13 -9.70 6.90
C ASP A 103 -6.99 -9.12 5.49
N VAL A 104 -5.77 -8.81 5.04
CA VAL A 104 -5.53 -8.33 3.68
C VAL A 104 -5.90 -9.39 2.63
N CYS A 105 -5.53 -10.65 2.86
CA CYS A 105 -5.91 -11.77 1.98
C CYS A 105 -7.43 -11.99 1.95
N THR A 106 -8.06 -11.97 3.13
CA THR A 106 -9.53 -12.13 3.26
C THR A 106 -10.27 -10.96 2.63
N GLY A 107 -9.81 -9.73 2.88
CA GLY A 107 -10.38 -8.51 2.30
C GLY A 107 -10.23 -8.45 0.78
N TYR A 108 -9.09 -8.91 0.24
CA TYR A 108 -8.88 -9.03 -1.19
C TYR A 108 -9.90 -10.00 -1.82
N LYS A 109 -10.05 -11.23 -1.27
CA LYS A 109 -11.05 -12.21 -1.74
C LYS A 109 -12.47 -11.65 -1.67
N ALA A 110 -12.82 -11.04 -0.55
CA ALA A 110 -14.14 -10.45 -0.36
C ALA A 110 -14.42 -9.31 -1.37
N ALA A 111 -13.40 -8.50 -1.68
CA ALA A 111 -13.52 -7.44 -2.67
C ALA A 111 -13.73 -8.00 -4.09
N ILE A 112 -12.98 -9.04 -4.50
CA ILE A 112 -13.21 -9.72 -5.79
C ILE A 112 -14.63 -10.26 -5.86
N GLN A 113 -15.09 -11.01 -4.86
CA GLN A 113 -16.44 -11.56 -4.83
C GLN A 113 -17.53 -10.47 -4.88
N TYR A 114 -17.31 -9.34 -4.23
CA TYR A 114 -18.22 -8.19 -4.26
C TYR A 114 -18.29 -7.57 -5.66
N LEU A 115 -17.16 -7.38 -6.31
CA LEU A 115 -17.08 -6.83 -7.66
C LEU A 115 -17.70 -7.77 -8.70
N ASP A 116 -17.46 -9.08 -8.58
CA ASP A 116 -18.07 -10.11 -9.44
C ASP A 116 -19.61 -10.11 -9.32
N LYS A 117 -20.15 -9.98 -8.11
CA LYS A 117 -21.61 -9.83 -7.89
C LYS A 117 -22.17 -8.57 -8.54
N LYS A 118 -21.38 -7.50 -8.63
CA LYS A 118 -21.71 -6.28 -9.38
C LYS A 118 -21.50 -6.42 -10.90
N LYS A 119 -21.03 -7.58 -11.38
CA LYS A 119 -20.68 -7.83 -12.80
C LYS A 119 -19.57 -6.91 -13.31
N ILE A 120 -18.66 -6.49 -12.43
CA ILE A 120 -17.48 -5.74 -12.78
C ILE A 120 -16.37 -6.73 -13.15
N ASN A 121 -15.70 -6.51 -14.28
CA ASN A 121 -14.60 -7.35 -14.71
C ASN A 121 -13.40 -7.21 -13.76
N THR A 122 -13.02 -8.32 -13.11
CA THR A 122 -11.94 -8.38 -12.12
C THR A 122 -10.62 -8.96 -12.69
N SER A 123 -10.49 -9.07 -14.00
CA SER A 123 -9.30 -9.67 -14.65
C SER A 123 -8.06 -8.78 -14.62
N LYS A 124 -8.18 -7.49 -14.28
CA LYS A 124 -7.09 -6.52 -14.28
C LYS A 124 -7.02 -5.75 -12.95
N VAL A 125 -6.39 -6.33 -11.98
CA VAL A 125 -6.21 -5.74 -10.65
C VAL A 125 -4.80 -5.18 -10.48
N MET A 126 -4.69 -3.93 -10.09
CA MET A 126 -3.46 -3.30 -9.61
C MET A 126 -3.48 -3.32 -8.09
N VAL A 127 -2.48 -3.90 -7.46
CA VAL A 127 -2.35 -3.89 -6.00
C VAL A 127 -1.38 -2.81 -5.57
N SER A 128 -1.74 -2.02 -4.58
CA SER A 128 -0.89 -0.92 -4.09
C SER A 128 -1.03 -0.69 -2.59
N GLY A 129 -0.11 0.05 -2.05
CA GLY A 129 -0.16 0.54 -0.67
C GLY A 129 1.05 1.38 -0.30
N PRO A 130 0.92 2.26 0.70
CA PRO A 130 2.03 3.04 1.24
C PRO A 130 2.54 2.42 2.53
N SER A 131 3.84 2.54 2.83
CA SER A 131 4.41 2.20 4.15
C SER A 131 4.02 0.78 4.61
N ALA A 132 3.37 0.62 5.75
CA ALA A 132 2.84 -0.66 6.25
C ALA A 132 1.88 -1.34 5.23
N GLY A 133 1.14 -0.56 4.44
CA GLY A 133 0.31 -1.09 3.37
C GLY A 133 1.14 -1.67 2.22
N ALA A 134 2.24 -1.03 1.83
CA ALA A 134 3.16 -1.56 0.84
C ALA A 134 3.81 -2.87 1.29
N HIS A 135 4.14 -2.98 2.58
CA HIS A 135 4.60 -4.22 3.21
C HIS A 135 3.58 -5.35 3.02
N LEU A 136 2.33 -5.17 3.47
CA LEU A 136 1.29 -6.20 3.41
C LEU A 136 0.90 -6.53 1.96
N SER A 137 0.75 -5.52 1.11
CA SER A 137 0.43 -5.69 -0.32
C SER A 137 1.51 -6.47 -1.07
N SER A 138 2.78 -6.25 -0.76
CA SER A 138 3.88 -6.99 -1.39
C SER A 138 3.88 -8.47 -0.98
N ILE A 139 3.55 -8.78 0.28
CA ILE A 139 3.41 -10.18 0.72
C ILE A 139 2.24 -10.86 0.00
N LEU A 140 1.07 -10.20 -0.11
CA LEU A 140 -0.06 -10.70 -0.88
C LEU A 140 0.34 -11.06 -2.31
N CYS A 141 1.07 -10.16 -3.01
CA CYS A 141 1.43 -10.35 -4.42
C CYS A 141 2.53 -11.40 -4.63
N TYR A 142 3.50 -11.51 -3.71
CA TYR A 142 4.75 -12.22 -3.98
C TYR A 142 5.03 -13.43 -3.10
N SER A 143 4.25 -13.70 -2.05
CA SER A 143 4.43 -14.89 -1.19
C SER A 143 3.46 -16.01 -1.56
N LYS A 144 3.97 -17.04 -2.25
CA LYS A 144 3.19 -18.26 -2.57
C LYS A 144 2.74 -19.02 -1.32
N GLU A 145 3.53 -18.93 -0.24
CA GLU A 145 3.23 -19.57 1.05
C GLU A 145 1.98 -18.93 1.66
N VAL A 146 1.95 -17.59 1.71
CA VAL A 146 0.80 -16.83 2.22
C VAL A 146 -0.43 -17.01 1.32
N GLN A 147 -0.25 -16.98 -0.01
CA GLN A 147 -1.34 -17.23 -0.96
C GLN A 147 -1.98 -18.59 -0.76
N LYS A 148 -1.16 -19.63 -0.54
CA LYS A 148 -1.63 -20.99 -0.25
C LYS A 148 -2.28 -21.08 1.14
N GLU A 149 -1.68 -20.48 2.17
CA GLU A 149 -2.18 -20.52 3.56
C GLU A 149 -3.58 -19.91 3.67
N TYR A 150 -3.80 -18.78 3.01
CA TYR A 150 -5.09 -18.06 3.06
C TYR A 150 -5.98 -18.32 1.84
N ASP A 151 -5.63 -19.28 0.98
CA ASP A 151 -6.40 -19.65 -0.22
C ASP A 151 -6.77 -18.42 -1.05
N VAL A 152 -5.78 -17.62 -1.43
CA VAL A 152 -5.96 -16.40 -2.24
C VAL A 152 -5.32 -16.57 -3.62
N ASP A 153 -6.13 -16.34 -4.66
CA ASP A 153 -5.66 -16.31 -6.05
C ASP A 153 -5.33 -14.85 -6.44
N VAL A 154 -4.12 -14.65 -6.94
CA VAL A 154 -3.63 -13.35 -7.44
C VAL A 154 -3.36 -13.39 -8.94
N SER A 155 -3.89 -14.38 -9.65
CA SER A 155 -3.68 -14.55 -11.11
C SER A 155 -4.22 -13.38 -11.95
N ASN A 156 -5.18 -12.63 -11.40
CA ASN A 156 -5.75 -11.42 -11.97
C ASN A 156 -4.96 -10.13 -11.64
N VAL A 157 -3.90 -10.24 -10.83
CA VAL A 157 -3.04 -9.08 -10.49
C VAL A 157 -2.07 -8.83 -11.65
N ILE A 158 -2.23 -7.67 -12.28
CA ILE A 158 -1.42 -7.26 -13.44
C ILE A 158 -0.24 -6.37 -13.06
N GLY A 159 -0.17 -5.88 -11.81
CA GLY A 159 0.94 -5.06 -11.34
C GLY A 159 0.84 -4.69 -9.86
N PHE A 160 1.99 -4.37 -9.27
CA PHE A 160 2.12 -3.93 -7.89
C PHE A 160 2.80 -2.56 -7.82
N ILE A 161 2.25 -1.62 -7.03
CA ILE A 161 2.89 -0.33 -6.74
C ILE A 161 3.10 -0.21 -5.24
N GLY A 162 4.35 -0.22 -4.82
CA GLY A 162 4.72 -0.04 -3.43
C GLY A 162 5.33 1.34 -3.16
N VAL A 163 4.80 2.08 -2.21
CA VAL A 163 5.24 3.45 -1.90
C VAL A 163 5.80 3.50 -0.49
N GLY A 164 7.12 3.69 -0.36
CA GLY A 164 7.77 3.84 0.94
C GLY A 164 7.67 2.61 1.85
N GLY A 165 7.73 1.42 1.30
CA GLY A 165 7.49 0.19 2.06
C GLY A 165 8.70 -0.32 2.84
N PRO A 166 8.49 -0.83 4.06
CA PRO A 166 9.51 -1.56 4.84
C PRO A 166 9.61 -3.01 4.35
N TYR A 167 10.29 -3.23 3.23
CA TYR A 167 10.39 -4.53 2.56
C TYR A 167 11.45 -5.45 3.18
N SER A 168 12.36 -4.90 4.00
CA SER A 168 13.42 -5.64 4.67
C SER A 168 13.63 -5.08 6.07
N PHE A 169 13.82 -5.96 7.06
CA PHE A 169 13.97 -5.61 8.48
C PHE A 169 15.44 -5.64 8.91
N SER A 170 16.32 -5.05 8.10
CA SER A 170 17.76 -5.00 8.33
C SER A 170 18.18 -4.02 9.43
N ASP A 171 19.48 -4.00 9.75
CA ASP A 171 20.11 -3.14 10.77
C ASP A 171 19.97 -1.62 10.52
N LYS A 172 19.69 -1.22 9.27
CA LYS A 172 19.40 0.18 8.90
C LYS A 172 17.98 0.65 9.22
N THR A 173 17.16 -0.20 9.84
CA THR A 173 15.80 0.15 10.25
C THR A 173 15.83 1.22 11.33
N SER A 174 15.12 2.33 11.13
CA SER A 174 15.04 3.44 12.08
C SER A 174 14.47 2.98 13.43
N LEU A 175 14.83 3.71 14.52
CA LEU A 175 14.32 3.40 15.86
C LEU A 175 12.79 3.36 15.90
N SER A 176 12.14 4.31 15.25
CA SER A 176 10.66 4.39 15.17
C SER A 176 10.08 3.13 14.54
N VAL A 177 10.63 2.68 13.42
CA VAL A 177 10.16 1.46 12.76
C VAL A 177 10.48 0.21 13.59
N ARG A 178 11.61 0.16 14.31
CA ARG A 178 11.89 -0.97 15.24
C ARG A 178 10.86 -1.06 16.35
N ILE A 179 10.42 0.06 16.90
CA ILE A 179 9.33 0.09 17.90
C ILE A 179 8.03 -0.46 17.30
N LEU A 180 7.67 -0.03 16.10
CA LEU A 180 6.48 -0.52 15.40
C LEU A 180 6.55 -2.02 15.09
N LEU A 181 7.72 -2.53 14.68
CA LEU A 181 7.93 -3.98 14.48
C LEU A 181 7.79 -4.77 15.79
N ASN A 182 8.24 -4.23 16.92
CA ASN A 182 8.05 -4.84 18.25
C ASN A 182 6.57 -4.83 18.69
N GLN A 183 5.79 -3.87 18.21
CA GLN A 183 4.34 -3.85 18.41
C GLN A 183 3.62 -4.85 17.48
N LEU A 184 4.11 -5.01 16.26
CA LEU A 184 3.54 -5.91 15.25
C LEU A 184 3.78 -7.38 15.59
N PHE A 185 5.02 -7.76 15.87
CA PHE A 185 5.40 -9.14 16.14
C PHE A 185 5.42 -9.48 17.65
N THR A 186 5.19 -10.73 17.99
CA THR A 186 5.52 -11.23 19.32
C THR A 186 7.04 -11.35 19.47
N LYS A 187 7.54 -11.41 20.71
CA LYS A 187 8.98 -11.43 21.02
C LYS A 187 9.72 -12.58 20.31
N ASP A 188 9.10 -13.75 20.28
CA ASP A 188 9.71 -14.99 19.76
C ASP A 188 9.28 -15.31 18.32
N TYR A 189 8.61 -14.36 17.63
CA TYR A 189 8.18 -14.57 16.26
C TYR A 189 9.38 -14.48 15.30
N ASP A 190 9.51 -15.48 14.44
CA ASP A 190 10.48 -15.45 13.35
C ASP A 190 10.05 -14.40 12.30
N ARG A 191 10.68 -13.23 12.37
CA ARG A 191 10.31 -12.07 11.52
C ARG A 191 10.56 -12.29 10.03
N THR A 192 11.36 -13.29 9.65
CA THR A 192 11.55 -13.64 8.23
C THR A 192 10.25 -14.11 7.60
N LYS A 193 9.34 -14.69 8.41
CA LYS A 193 7.98 -15.09 8.01
C LYS A 193 6.99 -13.91 7.85
N GLY A 194 7.45 -12.71 8.07
CA GLY A 194 6.71 -11.46 7.85
C GLY A 194 7.52 -10.43 7.05
N GLU A 195 8.70 -10.79 6.54
CA GLU A 195 9.57 -9.89 5.79
C GLU A 195 9.38 -10.10 4.28
N PRO A 196 8.93 -9.09 3.52
CA PRO A 196 8.68 -9.23 2.08
C PRO A 196 9.87 -9.75 1.27
N CYS A 197 11.09 -9.28 1.56
CA CYS A 197 12.30 -9.78 0.89
C CYS A 197 12.51 -11.28 1.06
N SER A 198 12.23 -11.80 2.26
CA SER A 198 12.39 -13.22 2.60
C SER A 198 11.29 -14.10 2.00
N LEU A 199 10.06 -13.57 1.93
CA LEU A 199 8.87 -14.28 1.46
C LEU A 199 8.71 -14.24 -0.07
N MET A 200 9.48 -13.42 -0.79
CA MET A 200 9.32 -13.23 -2.23
C MET A 200 9.66 -14.49 -3.03
N ASN A 201 8.69 -14.98 -3.77
CA ASN A 201 8.82 -16.06 -4.74
C ASN A 201 8.75 -15.54 -6.19
N LYS A 202 9.30 -16.31 -7.13
CA LYS A 202 9.20 -16.01 -8.56
C LYS A 202 7.74 -15.96 -9.01
N ASN A 203 7.35 -14.85 -9.68
CA ASN A 203 6.09 -14.69 -10.39
C ASN A 203 6.27 -13.68 -11.54
N ASN A 204 5.19 -13.36 -12.25
CA ASN A 204 5.22 -12.45 -13.40
C ASN A 204 4.54 -11.10 -13.14
N ILE A 205 4.25 -10.78 -11.89
CA ILE A 205 3.63 -9.48 -11.52
C ILE A 205 4.72 -8.42 -11.54
N PRO A 206 4.73 -7.49 -12.52
CA PRO A 206 5.70 -6.39 -12.53
C PRO A 206 5.46 -5.44 -11.38
N MET A 207 6.49 -4.72 -10.96
CA MET A 207 6.38 -3.77 -9.83
C MET A 207 6.97 -2.41 -10.12
N LEU A 208 6.33 -1.39 -9.56
CA LEU A 208 6.87 -0.05 -9.36
C LEU A 208 7.11 0.19 -7.88
N LEU A 209 8.32 0.58 -7.52
CA LEU A 209 8.64 1.05 -6.18
C LEU A 209 8.86 2.57 -6.24
N ILE A 210 8.16 3.32 -5.40
CA ILE A 210 8.32 4.76 -5.26
C ILE A 210 8.95 5.02 -3.89
N GLN A 211 10.16 5.60 -3.86
CA GLN A 211 10.93 5.79 -2.64
C GLN A 211 11.69 7.11 -2.65
N SER A 212 11.83 7.75 -1.50
CA SER A 212 12.64 8.96 -1.29
C SER A 212 13.93 8.66 -0.53
N ARG A 213 15.05 9.29 -0.90
CA ARG A 213 16.29 9.28 -0.10
C ARG A 213 16.17 10.13 1.17
N HIS A 214 15.17 11.00 1.24
CA HIS A 214 14.88 11.88 2.37
C HIS A 214 13.73 11.37 3.24
N ASP A 215 13.42 10.08 3.12
CA ASP A 215 12.46 9.40 3.98
C ASP A 215 13.03 9.28 5.41
N GLY A 216 12.39 9.96 6.37
CA GLY A 216 12.81 9.96 7.76
C GLY A 216 12.46 8.69 8.54
N LEU A 217 11.72 7.74 7.93
CA LEU A 217 11.29 6.48 8.56
C LEU A 217 11.92 5.25 7.88
N ILE A 218 11.79 5.14 6.56
CA ILE A 218 12.20 3.96 5.78
C ILE A 218 13.40 4.31 4.91
N ASP A 219 14.56 3.73 5.24
CA ASP A 219 15.80 3.93 4.49
C ASP A 219 15.64 3.48 3.02
N PHE A 220 16.18 4.26 2.09
CA PHE A 220 16.10 4.01 0.65
C PHE A 220 16.62 2.62 0.26
N SER A 221 17.63 2.11 0.97
CA SER A 221 18.18 0.77 0.75
C SER A 221 17.17 -0.36 0.96
N CYS A 222 16.03 -0.09 1.64
CA CYS A 222 14.94 -1.05 1.75
C CYS A 222 14.34 -1.38 0.38
N ALA A 223 14.04 -0.35 -0.41
CA ALA A 223 13.54 -0.52 -1.78
C ALA A 223 14.61 -1.09 -2.72
N GLU A 224 15.89 -0.66 -2.57
CA GLU A 224 17.00 -1.22 -3.35
C GLU A 224 17.17 -2.73 -3.13
N ARG A 225 17.11 -3.20 -1.88
CA ARG A 225 17.19 -4.65 -1.56
C ARG A 225 16.01 -5.41 -2.14
N PHE A 226 14.80 -4.88 -2.00
CA PHE A 226 13.60 -5.51 -2.54
C PHE A 226 13.65 -5.59 -4.06
N ARG A 227 14.06 -4.51 -4.74
CA ARG A 227 14.32 -4.50 -6.19
C ARG A 227 15.38 -5.55 -6.58
N LYS A 228 16.51 -5.59 -5.88
CA LYS A 228 17.57 -6.57 -6.15
C LYS A 228 17.05 -8.01 -6.02
N ARG A 229 16.24 -8.28 -5.00
CA ARG A 229 15.60 -9.59 -4.80
C ARG A 229 14.64 -9.91 -5.94
N ALA A 230 13.78 -8.97 -6.34
CA ALA A 230 12.85 -9.14 -7.45
C ALA A 230 13.58 -9.48 -8.75
N MET A 231 14.60 -8.68 -9.12
CA MET A 231 15.40 -8.91 -10.30
C MET A 231 16.13 -10.26 -10.29
N SER A 232 16.62 -10.73 -9.14
CA SER A 232 17.25 -12.05 -9.01
C SER A 232 16.27 -13.21 -9.25
N LEU A 233 14.96 -12.96 -9.14
CA LEU A 233 13.88 -13.91 -9.43
C LEU A 233 13.27 -13.72 -10.85
N GLY A 234 13.81 -12.78 -11.63
CA GLY A 234 13.30 -12.45 -12.97
C GLY A 234 12.01 -11.65 -12.95
N ILE A 235 11.68 -10.96 -11.84
CA ILE A 235 10.52 -10.08 -11.73
C ILE A 235 10.93 -8.69 -12.23
N GLU A 236 10.16 -8.13 -13.16
CA GLU A 236 10.35 -6.76 -13.63
C GLU A 236 10.09 -5.77 -12.48
N CYS A 237 11.05 -4.89 -12.22
CA CYS A 237 10.98 -3.93 -11.12
C CYS A 237 11.57 -2.58 -11.52
N GLU A 238 10.71 -1.58 -11.56
CA GLU A 238 11.12 -0.17 -11.66
C GLU A 238 11.22 0.44 -10.26
N LEU A 239 12.29 1.18 -10.00
CA LEU A 239 12.46 1.98 -8.78
C LEU A 239 12.50 3.46 -9.17
N TYR A 240 11.48 4.18 -8.78
CA TYR A 240 11.37 5.62 -8.95
C TYR A 240 11.83 6.36 -7.69
N GLU A 241 12.84 7.19 -7.82
CA GLU A 241 13.32 8.05 -6.73
C GLU A 241 12.53 9.36 -6.71
N VAL A 242 11.92 9.67 -5.57
CA VAL A 242 11.21 10.93 -5.36
C VAL A 242 12.22 12.05 -5.10
N VAL A 243 12.31 13.00 -6.04
CA VAL A 243 13.23 14.16 -5.98
C VAL A 243 12.51 15.48 -5.69
N ASP A 244 11.20 15.45 -5.52
CA ASP A 244 10.39 16.62 -5.22
C ASP A 244 10.70 17.21 -3.83
N LYS A 245 10.38 18.49 -3.63
CA LYS A 245 10.55 19.16 -2.32
C LYS A 245 9.75 18.53 -1.19
N LYS A 246 8.62 17.88 -1.53
CA LYS A 246 7.74 17.15 -0.59
C LYS A 246 8.08 15.66 -0.58
N ASN A 247 9.28 15.34 -0.16
CA ASN A 247 9.90 14.02 -0.23
C ASN A 247 10.02 13.32 1.13
N THR A 248 9.36 13.82 2.19
CA THR A 248 9.25 13.13 3.47
C THR A 248 8.29 11.95 3.36
N HIS A 249 8.44 10.95 4.23
CA HIS A 249 7.63 9.73 4.21
C HIS A 249 6.14 10.00 4.09
N SER A 250 5.60 10.85 4.96
CA SER A 250 4.16 11.19 4.96
C SER A 250 3.70 11.85 3.65
N TRP A 251 4.53 12.75 3.08
CA TRP A 251 4.15 13.47 1.86
C TRP A 251 4.17 12.60 0.62
N TYR A 252 5.21 11.83 0.36
CA TYR A 252 5.25 11.04 -0.87
C TYR A 252 4.47 9.72 -0.77
N THR A 253 4.20 9.20 0.45
CA THR A 253 3.42 7.96 0.60
C THR A 253 1.91 8.18 0.58
N ALA A 254 1.44 9.29 1.16
CA ALA A 254 0.02 9.62 1.24
C ALA A 254 -0.29 11.02 0.71
N GLY A 255 0.53 12.01 1.05
CA GLY A 255 0.30 13.41 0.69
C GLY A 255 0.30 13.68 -0.81
N MET A 256 0.95 12.85 -1.62
CA MET A 256 0.90 12.99 -3.08
C MET A 256 -0.54 12.93 -3.63
N PHE A 257 -1.43 12.17 -3.02
CA PHE A 257 -2.85 12.07 -3.42
C PHE A 257 -3.69 13.30 -3.04
N LEU A 258 -3.10 14.28 -2.36
CA LEU A 258 -3.70 15.59 -2.07
C LEU A 258 -3.27 16.67 -3.08
N GLU A 259 -2.57 16.27 -4.12
CA GLU A 259 -2.01 17.15 -5.14
C GLU A 259 -2.45 16.70 -6.55
N THR A 260 -2.18 17.52 -7.54
CA THR A 260 -2.43 17.15 -8.95
C THR A 260 -1.19 16.47 -9.54
N ARG A 261 -1.35 15.71 -10.61
CA ARG A 261 -0.24 15.10 -11.37
C ARG A 261 0.79 16.14 -11.86
N ARG A 262 0.35 17.37 -12.14
CA ARG A 262 1.26 18.47 -12.55
C ARG A 262 2.14 18.95 -11.40
N GLU A 263 1.61 18.96 -10.19
CA GLU A 263 2.29 19.44 -8.98
C GLU A 263 3.18 18.39 -8.34
N ASN A 264 2.85 17.10 -8.52
CA ASN A 264 3.54 15.98 -7.86
C ASN A 264 3.98 14.92 -8.85
N LYS A 265 5.29 14.81 -9.05
CA LYS A 265 5.88 13.85 -9.98
C LYS A 265 5.75 12.40 -9.54
N GLY A 266 5.69 12.14 -8.22
CA GLY A 266 5.41 10.81 -7.68
C GLY A 266 4.00 10.34 -8.01
N LEU A 267 3.01 11.24 -7.88
CA LEU A 267 1.63 10.96 -8.29
C LEU A 267 1.51 10.76 -9.81
N ASP A 268 2.20 11.61 -10.58
CA ASP A 268 2.22 11.47 -12.04
C ASP A 268 2.84 10.12 -12.45
N LYS A 269 3.96 9.73 -11.83
CA LYS A 269 4.59 8.42 -12.06
C LYS A 269 3.65 7.26 -11.69
N PHE A 270 2.93 7.37 -10.57
CA PHE A 270 1.95 6.38 -10.13
C PHE A 270 0.89 6.11 -11.22
N PHE A 271 0.25 7.16 -11.72
CA PHE A 271 -0.78 7.01 -12.75
C PHE A 271 -0.22 6.62 -14.13
N THR A 272 0.90 7.24 -14.55
CA THR A 272 1.54 6.89 -15.83
C THR A 272 1.93 5.41 -15.88
N TRP A 273 2.40 4.85 -14.76
CA TRP A 273 2.73 3.43 -14.72
C TRP A 273 1.48 2.54 -14.84
N ILE A 274 0.37 2.91 -14.18
CA ILE A 274 -0.91 2.21 -14.31
C ILE A 274 -1.42 2.28 -15.76
N GLU A 275 -1.27 3.41 -16.43
CA GLU A 275 -1.71 3.61 -17.81
C GLU A 275 -0.97 2.68 -18.78
N ASN A 276 0.31 2.40 -18.53
CA ASN A 276 1.20 1.66 -19.43
C ASN A 276 1.23 0.13 -19.19
N ILE A 277 0.68 -0.39 -18.11
CA ILE A 277 0.54 -1.83 -17.81
C ILE A 277 -0.77 -2.37 -18.49
#